data_f1be7132cc3b669e2eee7c2388771009
#
_entry.id   f1be7132cc3b669e2eee7c2388771009
#
_cell.length_a   1.000
_cell.length_b   1.000
_cell.length_c   1.000
_cell.angle_alpha   90.00
_cell.angle_beta   90.00
_cell.angle_gamma   90.00
#
_symmetry.space_group_name_H-M   'P 1'
#
loop_
_entity.id
_entity.type
_entity.pdbx_description
1 polymer ?
#
loop_
_entity_poly.entity_id
_entity_poly.type
_entity_poly.pdbx_seq_one_letter_code
_entity_poly.pdbx_strand_id
1 'polypeptide(L)'
;MGFKLKNFSDLIGIDKETSSYGTPVFKKDLEGTVVAEANNDGTIFVDHSAEGQTKEEAIAHEKVHIDQLKSGRLQYTDSYLTWKKDTRSPSRVYKRENGNLIDTKTGESKPEGDPTLEWEHEAYHPEQTKK
;
A
#
# COMPACT_ATOMS: atom_id res chain seq x y z
N MET A 1 6.75 0.84 4.25
CA MET A 1 5.45 1.47 4.04
C MET A 1 4.38 0.40 4.09
N GLY A 2 3.28 0.68 4.72
CA GLY A 2 2.21 -0.29 4.90
C GLY A 2 0.88 0.26 4.43
N PHE A 3 -0.13 -0.59 4.53
CA PHE A 3 -1.50 -0.21 4.22
C PHE A 3 -2.22 0.23 5.48
N LYS A 4 -3.03 1.25 5.36
CA LYS A 4 -3.96 1.65 6.40
C LYS A 4 -5.32 1.93 5.77
N LEU A 5 -6.36 1.47 6.44
CA LEU A 5 -7.72 1.80 6.05
C LEU A 5 -8.05 3.17 6.60
N LYS A 6 -8.41 4.11 5.71
CA LYS A 6 -8.73 5.47 6.10
C LYS A 6 -10.21 5.76 5.90
N ASN A 7 -10.79 6.50 6.82
CA ASN A 7 -12.14 7.01 6.68
C ASN A 7 -12.12 8.32 5.91
N PHE A 8 -13.25 8.66 5.30
CA PHE A 8 -13.37 9.90 4.56
C PHE A 8 -13.06 11.14 5.42
N SER A 9 -13.42 11.09 6.69
CA SER A 9 -13.15 12.18 7.62
C SER A 9 -11.67 12.49 7.79
N ASP A 10 -10.80 11.53 7.53
CA ASP A 10 -9.34 11.73 7.60
C ASP A 10 -8.82 12.66 6.51
N LEU A 11 -9.65 12.97 5.52
CA LEU A 11 -9.28 13.89 4.44
C LEU A 11 -9.43 15.37 4.80
N ILE A 12 -10.05 15.67 5.95
CA ILE A 12 -10.24 17.05 6.37
C ILE A 12 -8.90 17.68 6.72
N GLY A 13 -8.63 18.86 6.18
CA GLY A 13 -7.38 19.59 6.43
C GLY A 13 -6.18 19.08 5.66
N ILE A 14 -6.40 18.21 4.67
CA ILE A 14 -5.34 17.65 3.83
C ILE A 14 -5.20 18.46 2.54
N ASP A 15 -3.96 18.79 2.19
CA ASP A 15 -3.67 19.49 0.94
C ASP A 15 -3.68 18.50 -0.22
N LYS A 16 -4.50 18.77 -1.22
CA LYS A 16 -4.59 17.91 -2.40
C LYS A 16 -3.40 18.13 -3.31
N GLU A 17 -2.87 17.04 -3.82
CA GLU A 17 -1.82 17.04 -4.82
C GLU A 17 -2.08 15.89 -5.79
N THR A 18 -1.84 16.09 -7.09
CA THR A 18 -2.02 15.04 -8.08
C THR A 18 -0.66 14.56 -8.55
N SER A 19 -0.43 13.25 -8.48
CA SER A 19 0.82 12.65 -8.94
C SER A 19 0.88 12.63 -10.46
N SER A 20 2.10 12.43 -10.99
CA SER A 20 2.31 12.23 -12.43
C SER A 20 1.63 10.97 -12.97
N TYR A 21 1.15 10.10 -12.10
CA TYR A 21 0.45 8.86 -12.46
C TYR A 21 -1.06 9.04 -12.56
N GLY A 22 -1.55 10.26 -12.37
CA GLY A 22 -2.98 10.54 -12.40
C GLY A 22 -3.75 10.08 -11.17
N THR A 23 -3.06 9.58 -10.16
CA THR A 23 -3.66 9.13 -8.92
C THR A 23 -3.80 10.31 -7.96
N PRO A 24 -4.97 10.50 -7.31
CA PRO A 24 -5.12 11.57 -6.34
C PRO A 24 -4.15 11.39 -5.16
N VAL A 25 -3.40 12.44 -4.87
CA VAL A 25 -2.41 12.45 -3.79
C VAL A 25 -2.72 13.59 -2.85
N PHE A 26 -2.68 13.31 -1.55
CA PHE A 26 -2.93 14.31 -0.52
C PHE A 26 -1.76 14.34 0.45
N LYS A 27 -1.38 15.53 0.90
CA LYS A 27 -0.36 15.67 1.94
C LYS A 27 -1.01 15.58 3.32
N LYS A 28 -0.34 14.88 4.21
CA LYS A 28 -0.82 14.68 5.58
C LYS A 28 0.38 14.40 6.49
N ASP A 29 0.25 14.69 7.78
CA ASP A 29 1.25 14.23 8.75
C ASP A 29 1.01 12.75 9.00
N LEU A 30 2.02 11.93 8.67
CA LEU A 30 1.94 10.50 8.85
C LEU A 30 2.75 10.10 10.09
N GLU A 31 2.34 9.00 10.72
CA GLU A 31 2.96 8.55 11.96
C GLU A 31 4.33 7.93 11.71
N GLY A 32 5.24 8.14 12.67
CA GLY A 32 6.55 7.51 12.68
C GLY A 32 7.38 7.89 11.46
N THR A 33 7.91 6.88 10.80
CA THR A 33 8.79 7.06 9.64
C THR A 33 8.06 6.79 8.32
N VAL A 34 6.73 6.70 8.35
CA VAL A 34 5.94 6.45 7.15
C VAL A 34 6.02 7.66 6.22
N VAL A 35 6.42 7.44 4.97
CA VAL A 35 6.56 8.50 3.96
C VAL A 35 5.29 8.62 3.12
N ALA A 36 4.62 7.51 2.83
CA ALA A 36 3.40 7.50 2.04
C ALA A 36 2.54 6.28 2.40
N GLU A 37 1.26 6.37 2.11
CA GLU A 37 0.30 5.30 2.34
C GLU A 37 -0.66 5.20 1.16
N ALA A 38 -0.93 3.99 0.69
CA ALA A 38 -1.99 3.73 -0.26
C ALA A 38 -3.30 3.48 0.50
N ASN A 39 -4.37 4.07 0.02
CA ASN A 39 -5.68 3.93 0.65
C ASN A 39 -6.60 3.04 -0.18
N ASN A 40 -7.51 2.37 0.50
CA ASN A 40 -8.42 1.42 -0.14
C ASN A 40 -9.38 2.08 -1.14
N ASP A 41 -9.53 3.39 -1.06
CA ASP A 41 -10.37 4.16 -1.99
C ASP A 41 -9.63 4.62 -3.25
N GLY A 42 -8.37 4.23 -3.41
CA GLY A 42 -7.57 4.56 -4.59
C GLY A 42 -6.78 5.86 -4.46
N THR A 43 -6.71 6.44 -3.26
CA THR A 43 -5.93 7.66 -3.03
C THR A 43 -4.62 7.33 -2.33
N ILE A 44 -3.69 8.28 -2.35
CA ILE A 44 -2.39 8.17 -1.68
C ILE A 44 -2.23 9.35 -0.73
N PHE A 45 -1.81 9.05 0.51
CA PHE A 45 -1.35 10.08 1.44
C PHE A 45 0.17 10.13 1.42
N VAL A 46 0.72 11.33 1.42
CA VAL A 46 2.17 11.56 1.45
C VAL A 46 2.46 12.45 2.66
N ASP A 47 3.49 12.10 3.42
CA ASP A 47 3.88 12.92 4.56
C ASP A 47 4.31 14.31 4.11
N HIS A 48 3.98 15.33 4.91
CA HIS A 48 4.32 16.71 4.58
C HIS A 48 5.82 16.93 4.41
N SER A 49 6.65 16.15 5.08
CA SER A 49 8.11 16.27 5.00
C SER A 49 8.71 15.63 3.75
N ALA A 50 7.93 14.83 3.00
CA ALA A 50 8.45 14.14 1.83
C ALA A 50 8.66 15.12 0.67
N GLU A 51 9.85 15.08 0.07
CA GLU A 51 10.22 15.99 -1.01
C GLU A 51 11.09 15.28 -2.04
N GLY A 52 11.10 15.84 -3.26
CA GLY A 52 12.02 15.44 -4.31
C GLY A 52 11.86 13.99 -4.73
N GLN A 53 12.99 13.35 -5.01
CA GLN A 53 13.02 11.98 -5.50
C GLN A 53 12.44 10.98 -4.50
N THR A 54 12.68 11.19 -3.21
CA THR A 54 12.11 10.32 -2.16
C THR A 54 10.58 10.33 -2.21
N LYS A 55 9.99 11.51 -2.39
CA LYS A 55 8.55 11.65 -2.54
C LYS A 55 8.05 10.91 -3.77
N GLU A 56 8.73 11.10 -4.92
CA GLU A 56 8.33 10.46 -6.17
C GLU A 56 8.45 8.93 -6.09
N GLU A 57 9.50 8.43 -5.47
CA GLU A 57 9.66 6.98 -5.28
C GLU A 57 8.59 6.41 -4.38
N ALA A 58 8.26 7.13 -3.31
CA ALA A 58 7.20 6.70 -2.40
C ALA A 58 5.85 6.66 -3.10
N ILE A 59 5.54 7.68 -3.91
CA ILE A 59 4.30 7.71 -4.68
C ILE A 59 4.24 6.55 -5.67
N ALA A 60 5.34 6.28 -6.38
CA ALA A 60 5.41 5.15 -7.32
C ALA A 60 5.16 3.82 -6.60
N HIS A 61 5.74 3.65 -5.42
CA HIS A 61 5.53 2.46 -4.60
C HIS A 61 4.05 2.28 -4.24
N GLU A 62 3.42 3.34 -3.72
CA GLU A 62 2.01 3.25 -3.33
C GLU A 62 1.10 3.11 -4.55
N LYS A 63 1.49 3.65 -5.70
CA LYS A 63 0.73 3.49 -6.94
C LYS A 63 0.62 2.02 -7.35
N VAL A 64 1.69 1.25 -7.18
CA VAL A 64 1.64 -0.19 -7.44
C VAL A 64 0.60 -0.85 -6.54
N HIS A 65 0.55 -0.49 -5.26
CA HIS A 65 -0.46 -1.02 -4.34
C HIS A 65 -1.88 -0.64 -4.78
N ILE A 66 -2.08 0.58 -5.26
CA ILE A 66 -3.39 0.99 -5.78
C ILE A 66 -3.80 0.09 -6.95
N ASP A 67 -2.88 -0.20 -7.86
CA ASP A 67 -3.18 -1.10 -8.99
C ASP A 67 -3.48 -2.51 -8.52
N GLN A 68 -2.76 -3.02 -7.52
CA GLN A 68 -3.02 -4.32 -6.92
C GLN A 68 -4.43 -4.37 -6.30
N LEU A 69 -4.82 -3.31 -5.60
CA LEU A 69 -6.15 -3.22 -4.99
C LEU A 69 -7.24 -3.15 -6.06
N LYS A 70 -7.05 -2.33 -7.08
CA LYS A 70 -8.03 -2.18 -8.16
C LYS A 70 -8.22 -3.46 -8.96
N SER A 71 -7.17 -4.23 -9.16
CA SER A 71 -7.25 -5.49 -9.89
C SER A 71 -7.85 -6.63 -9.07
N GLY A 72 -8.02 -6.43 -7.76
CA GLY A 72 -8.51 -7.46 -6.86
C GLY A 72 -7.44 -8.47 -6.45
N ARG A 73 -6.21 -8.29 -6.89
CA ARG A 73 -5.12 -9.19 -6.50
C ARG A 73 -4.79 -9.02 -5.01
N LEU A 74 -4.87 -7.80 -4.52
CA LEU A 74 -4.66 -7.47 -3.12
C LEU A 74 -5.98 -6.96 -2.53
N GLN A 75 -6.38 -7.53 -1.40
CA GLN A 75 -7.56 -7.07 -0.67
C GLN A 75 -7.24 -7.15 0.81
N TYR A 76 -7.78 -6.24 1.59
CA TYR A 76 -7.56 -6.29 3.03
C TYR A 76 -8.74 -5.71 3.81
N THR A 77 -8.88 -6.23 5.03
CA THR A 77 -9.76 -5.70 6.05
C THR A 77 -8.92 -5.43 7.29
N ASP A 78 -9.55 -5.03 8.38
CA ASP A 78 -8.81 -4.83 9.63
C ASP A 78 -8.17 -6.12 10.15
N SER A 79 -8.76 -7.26 9.82
CA SER A 79 -8.34 -8.57 10.37
C SER A 79 -7.57 -9.45 9.41
N TYR A 80 -7.74 -9.25 8.10
CA TYR A 80 -7.17 -10.15 7.09
C TYR A 80 -6.64 -9.41 5.90
N LEU A 81 -5.69 -10.05 5.21
CA LEU A 81 -5.19 -9.61 3.91
C LEU A 81 -5.17 -10.82 2.99
N THR A 82 -5.62 -10.65 1.76
CA THR A 82 -5.54 -11.71 0.75
C THR A 82 -4.71 -11.24 -0.43
N TRP A 83 -3.97 -12.16 -1.00
CA TRP A 83 -3.07 -11.88 -2.12
C TRP A 83 -3.16 -12.93 -3.19
N LYS A 84 -3.18 -12.49 -4.44
CA LYS A 84 -3.06 -13.35 -5.61
C LYS A 84 -1.87 -12.92 -6.43
N LYS A 85 -1.03 -13.85 -6.78
CA LYS A 85 0.13 -13.59 -7.64
C LYS A 85 -0.32 -13.05 -9.00
N ASP A 86 -1.40 -13.62 -9.54
CA ASP A 86 -2.09 -13.14 -10.72
C ASP A 86 -3.57 -13.46 -10.57
N THR A 87 -4.40 -12.97 -11.50
CA THR A 87 -5.85 -13.11 -11.37
C THR A 87 -6.35 -14.55 -11.44
N ARG A 88 -5.54 -15.48 -11.91
CA ARG A 88 -5.89 -16.90 -12.03
C ARG A 88 -5.35 -17.75 -10.89
N SER A 89 -4.43 -17.20 -10.10
CA SER A 89 -3.83 -17.92 -8.99
C SER A 89 -4.76 -17.98 -7.79
N PRO A 90 -4.66 -19.03 -6.96
CA PRO A 90 -5.42 -19.06 -5.71
C PRO A 90 -4.96 -17.97 -4.76
N SER A 91 -5.88 -17.52 -3.91
CA SER A 91 -5.58 -16.51 -2.90
C SER A 91 -4.76 -17.10 -1.77
N ARG A 92 -3.78 -16.32 -1.30
CA ARG A 92 -3.12 -16.58 -0.02
C ARG A 92 -3.76 -15.68 1.01
N VAL A 93 -4.06 -16.22 2.17
CA VAL A 93 -4.75 -15.50 3.23
C VAL A 93 -3.81 -15.29 4.40
N TYR A 94 -3.72 -14.05 4.85
CA TYR A 94 -2.90 -13.66 5.99
C TYR A 94 -3.78 -13.03 7.05
N LYS A 95 -3.53 -13.38 8.30
CA LYS A 95 -4.17 -12.72 9.43
C LYS A 95 -3.38 -11.49 9.81
N ARG A 96 -4.07 -10.39 10.04
CA ARG A 96 -3.43 -9.13 10.47
C ARG A 96 -3.51 -9.05 11.99
N GLU A 97 -2.36 -8.96 12.63
CA GLU A 97 -2.30 -8.96 14.10
C GLU A 97 -1.10 -8.15 14.57
N ASN A 98 -1.37 -7.07 15.30
CA ASN A 98 -0.33 -6.23 15.91
C ASN A 98 0.75 -5.76 14.93
N GLY A 99 0.34 -5.37 13.72
CA GLY A 99 1.27 -4.90 12.69
C GLY A 99 2.00 -6.00 11.95
N ASN A 100 1.62 -7.25 12.18
CA ASN A 100 2.20 -8.41 11.50
C ASN A 100 1.18 -9.12 10.64
N LEU A 101 1.69 -9.81 9.61
CA LEU A 101 0.89 -10.65 8.74
C LEU A 101 1.30 -12.10 8.99
N ILE A 102 0.32 -12.93 9.32
CA ILE A 102 0.53 -14.34 9.61
C ILE A 102 -0.09 -15.15 8.50
N ASP A 103 0.74 -15.90 7.77
CA ASP A 103 0.26 -16.81 6.72
C ASP A 103 -0.59 -17.89 7.37
N THR A 104 -1.87 -17.95 7.03
CA THR A 104 -2.78 -18.90 7.65
C THR A 104 -2.49 -20.34 7.26
N LYS A 105 -1.74 -20.57 6.20
CA LYS A 105 -1.39 -21.92 5.75
C LYS A 105 -0.09 -22.43 6.40
N THR A 106 0.91 -21.54 6.53
CA THR A 106 2.23 -21.95 7.04
C THR A 106 2.50 -21.51 8.47
N GLY A 107 1.77 -20.51 8.97
CA GLY A 107 2.01 -19.91 10.27
C GLY A 107 3.16 -18.91 10.30
N GLU A 108 3.81 -18.67 9.16
CA GLU A 108 4.91 -17.72 9.09
C GLU A 108 4.41 -16.31 9.32
N SER A 109 5.13 -15.53 10.13
CA SER A 109 4.78 -14.16 10.46
C SER A 109 5.82 -13.21 9.91
N LYS A 110 5.35 -12.11 9.31
CA LYS A 110 6.21 -11.02 8.83
C LYS A 110 5.55 -9.68 9.14
N PRO A 111 6.34 -8.63 9.38
CA PRO A 111 5.77 -7.30 9.54
C PRO A 111 5.04 -6.85 8.28
N GLU A 112 3.97 -6.06 8.43
CA GLU A 112 3.36 -5.40 7.29
C GLU A 112 4.39 -4.47 6.65
N GLY A 113 4.44 -4.47 5.33
CA GLY A 113 5.42 -3.66 4.61
C GLY A 113 6.76 -4.34 4.40
N ASP A 114 6.93 -5.58 4.88
CA ASP A 114 8.19 -6.32 4.67
C ASP A 114 8.44 -6.49 3.17
N PRO A 115 9.62 -6.07 2.67
CA PRO A 115 9.90 -6.12 1.23
C PRO A 115 9.98 -7.54 0.64
N THR A 116 10.02 -8.57 1.48
CA THR A 116 10.00 -9.95 0.99
C THR A 116 8.59 -10.46 0.68
N LEU A 117 7.54 -9.73 1.11
CA LEU A 117 6.18 -10.05 0.72
C LEU A 117 6.01 -9.76 -0.77
N GLU A 118 5.33 -10.63 -1.51
CA GLU A 118 5.25 -10.49 -2.98
C GLU A 118 4.71 -9.14 -3.43
N TRP A 119 3.64 -8.67 -2.81
CA TRP A 119 3.05 -7.38 -3.19
C TRP A 119 3.94 -6.20 -2.84
N GLU A 120 4.73 -6.30 -1.78
CA GLU A 120 5.72 -5.27 -1.45
C GLU A 120 6.90 -5.33 -2.40
N HIS A 121 7.36 -6.52 -2.74
CA HIS A 121 8.44 -6.68 -3.71
C HIS A 121 8.07 -6.05 -5.05
N GLU A 122 6.85 -6.28 -5.54
CA GLU A 122 6.36 -5.63 -6.76
C GLU A 122 6.41 -4.11 -6.63
N ALA A 123 5.99 -3.58 -5.48
CA ALA A 123 5.92 -2.14 -5.27
C ALA A 123 7.30 -1.50 -5.17
N TYR A 124 8.30 -2.21 -4.63
CA TYR A 124 9.68 -1.71 -4.61
C TYR A 124 10.37 -1.79 -5.96
N HIS A 125 9.80 -2.52 -6.92
CA HIS A 125 10.35 -2.67 -8.26
C HIS A 125 9.30 -2.38 -9.31
N PRO A 126 8.76 -1.15 -9.35
CA PRO A 126 7.64 -0.82 -10.23
C PRO A 126 7.95 -1.00 -11.71
N GLU A 127 9.21 -0.89 -12.10
CA GLU A 127 9.63 -1.10 -13.48
C GLU A 127 9.45 -2.54 -13.95
N GLN A 128 9.36 -3.50 -13.01
CA GLN A 128 9.18 -4.91 -13.34
C GLN A 128 7.71 -5.30 -13.50
N THR A 129 6.79 -4.43 -13.10
CA THR A 129 5.35 -4.71 -13.17
C THR A 129 4.70 -4.09 -14.40
N LYS A 130 5.42 -3.26 -15.11
CA LYS A 130 4.92 -2.66 -16.35
C LYS A 130 4.84 -3.69 -17.46
N LYS A 131 3.81 -3.59 -18.23
CA LYS A 131 3.61 -4.46 -19.38
C LYS A 131 3.41 -3.66 -20.64
#